data_e201231f617af0f4aa13a53f4d7a8100
#
_entry.id   e201231f617af0f4aa13a53f4d7a8100
#
_cell.length_a   1.000
_cell.length_b   1.000
_cell.length_c   1.000
_cell.angle_alpha   90.00
_cell.angle_beta   90.00
_cell.angle_gamma   90.00
#
_symmetry.space_group_name_H-M   'P 1'
#
loop_
_entity.id
_entity.type
_entity.pdbx_description
1 polymer ?
#
loop_
_entity_poly.entity_id
_entity_poly.type
_entity_poly.pdbx_seq_one_letter_code
_entity_poly.pdbx_strand_id
1 'polypeptide(L)'
;MPNGPILVLGPNASGKTTLLEAIYLLATTKSHRAGSDRELINWNAESEEGVPAFARVAAEVRRRSPIQVEITILKESTVQGENVRKRIRVNGVNKRAIDLIGQVNVVMFGPQDLDLIVGAPSLRRRYLNITISQLDHQYVRTLQTYERVVLQRNTLIKALSERAFKLSDESINDQFAYWDNELVNQGSYLLARRLELLSRMNELASMVHSKLTGSSQELSIAYKSTLFDSLPLQLDNPREEEIRDLYIKKIHDLRREELRRGMTLVGPHRDDISFLVGGVDIGVYGSRGQQRSVILAIKLAEVDLMKSITGDLPILLLDDVVSELDPERRRYLLQNVLQLSQQALVTTTDLLTIGREFLAEASLFETTSTGLLQPMKRTWKIGGER
;
A
#
# COMPACT_ATOMS: atom_id res chain seq x y z
N MET A 1 10.09 20.74 4.98
CA MET A 1 9.27 21.07 3.81
C MET A 1 8.10 21.94 4.25
N PRO A 2 7.61 22.88 3.42
CA PRO A 2 6.44 23.71 3.73
C PRO A 2 5.16 22.87 3.82
N ASN A 3 4.11 23.45 4.42
CA ASN A 3 2.76 22.88 4.35
C ASN A 3 2.14 23.20 2.97
N GLY A 4 1.09 22.46 2.61
CA GLY A 4 0.39 22.62 1.33
C GLY A 4 1.03 21.85 0.18
N PRO A 5 0.66 22.19 -1.06
CA PRO A 5 1.19 21.54 -2.25
C PRO A 5 2.63 21.94 -2.51
N ILE A 6 3.46 20.95 -2.83
CA ILE A 6 4.86 21.09 -3.17
C ILE A 6 5.06 20.50 -4.56
N LEU A 7 5.59 21.28 -5.48
CA LEU A 7 5.96 20.81 -6.82
C LEU A 7 7.47 20.63 -6.91
N VAL A 8 7.90 19.44 -7.27
CA VAL A 8 9.30 19.10 -7.47
C VAL A 8 9.55 18.89 -8.96
N LEU A 9 10.25 19.85 -9.57
CA LEU A 9 10.66 19.82 -10.96
C LEU A 9 12.06 19.21 -11.11
N GLY A 10 12.28 18.48 -12.17
CA GLY A 10 13.64 18.03 -12.52
C GLY A 10 13.64 17.02 -13.66
N PRO A 11 14.79 16.79 -14.30
CA PRO A 11 14.93 15.81 -15.36
C PRO A 11 14.71 14.37 -14.84
N ASN A 12 14.59 13.43 -15.77
CA ASN A 12 14.56 12.02 -15.38
C ASN A 12 15.86 11.62 -14.67
N ALA A 13 15.75 10.67 -13.73
CA ALA A 13 16.86 10.19 -12.91
C ALA A 13 17.50 11.23 -11.95
N SER A 14 16.85 12.36 -11.68
CA SER A 14 17.35 13.39 -10.75
C SER A 14 16.97 13.14 -9.27
N GLY A 15 16.41 11.99 -8.93
CA GLY A 15 16.08 11.65 -7.54
C GLY A 15 14.66 12.05 -7.09
N LYS A 16 13.79 12.55 -7.96
CA LYS A 16 12.39 12.91 -7.61
C LYS A 16 11.63 11.74 -6.98
N THR A 17 11.60 10.61 -7.67
CA THR A 17 10.96 9.38 -7.19
C THR A 17 11.61 8.87 -5.89
N THR A 18 12.94 8.98 -5.76
CA THR A 18 13.67 8.58 -4.54
C THR A 18 13.24 9.40 -3.33
N LEU A 19 12.96 10.70 -3.51
CA LEU A 19 12.41 11.54 -2.46
C LEU A 19 11.04 11.06 -1.99
N LEU A 20 10.12 10.78 -2.94
CA LEU A 20 8.78 10.25 -2.60
C LEU A 20 8.90 8.87 -1.95
N GLU A 21 9.78 8.00 -2.45
CA GLU A 21 10.06 6.69 -1.87
C GLU A 21 10.57 6.79 -0.42
N ALA A 22 11.42 7.76 -0.13
CA ALA A 22 11.91 8.00 1.23
C ALA A 22 10.78 8.36 2.21
N ILE A 23 9.84 9.22 1.80
CA ILE A 23 8.67 9.59 2.62
C ILE A 23 7.74 8.37 2.79
N TYR A 24 7.49 7.65 1.70
CA TYR A 24 6.69 6.43 1.73
C TYR A 24 7.29 5.37 2.66
N LEU A 25 8.62 5.20 2.62
CA LEU A 25 9.35 4.28 3.50
C LEU A 25 9.20 4.68 4.99
N LEU A 26 9.27 5.97 5.32
CA LEU A 26 9.05 6.44 6.69
C LEU A 26 7.63 6.16 7.19
N ALA A 27 6.63 6.18 6.32
CA ALA A 27 5.24 5.93 6.69
C ALA A 27 4.90 4.43 6.79
N THR A 28 5.39 3.63 5.85
CA THR A 28 4.97 2.23 5.67
C THR A 28 6.03 1.22 6.08
N THR A 29 7.25 1.67 6.38
CA THR A 29 8.44 0.84 6.62
C THR A 29 8.86 -0.05 5.45
N LYS A 30 8.24 0.11 4.29
CA LYS A 30 8.52 -0.66 3.06
C LYS A 30 8.67 0.29 1.87
N SER A 31 9.53 -0.04 0.93
CA SER A 31 9.54 0.64 -0.36
C SER A 31 8.34 0.21 -1.21
N HIS A 32 7.83 1.11 -2.03
CA HIS A 32 6.80 0.78 -3.03
C HIS A 32 7.40 0.12 -4.29
N ARG A 33 8.72 0.29 -4.53
CA ARG A 33 9.45 -0.18 -5.72
C ARG A 33 10.40 -1.33 -5.42
N ALA A 34 11.23 -1.17 -4.39
CA ALA A 34 12.26 -2.14 -4.06
C ALA A 34 11.65 -3.47 -3.59
N GLY A 35 12.17 -4.57 -4.09
CA GLY A 35 11.81 -5.92 -3.69
C GLY A 35 12.41 -6.30 -2.34
N SER A 36 13.54 -5.69 -1.97
CA SER A 36 14.25 -5.93 -0.72
C SER A 36 14.86 -4.64 -0.16
N ASP A 37 15.08 -4.60 1.16
CA ASP A 37 15.73 -3.46 1.82
C ASP A 37 17.17 -3.23 1.33
N ARG A 38 17.84 -4.24 0.78
CA ARG A 38 19.18 -4.13 0.19
C ARG A 38 19.24 -3.15 -0.98
N GLU A 39 18.19 -3.11 -1.79
CA GLU A 39 18.10 -2.23 -2.98
C GLU A 39 17.99 -0.75 -2.62
N LEU A 40 17.70 -0.43 -1.34
CA LEU A 40 17.62 0.93 -0.84
C LEU A 40 18.99 1.53 -0.45
N ILE A 41 20.03 0.70 -0.39
CA ILE A 41 21.41 1.16 -0.16
C ILE A 41 22.03 1.50 -1.52
N ASN A 42 22.69 2.65 -1.62
CA ASN A 42 23.34 3.08 -2.86
C ASN A 42 24.35 2.00 -3.31
N TRP A 43 24.32 1.66 -4.57
CA TRP A 43 25.18 0.62 -5.19
C TRP A 43 26.67 0.93 -5.06
N ASN A 44 27.00 2.23 -5.06
CA ASN A 44 28.39 2.72 -4.92
C ASN A 44 28.77 2.98 -3.45
N ALA A 45 27.87 2.66 -2.49
CA ALA A 45 28.22 2.81 -1.08
C ALA A 45 29.16 1.68 -0.67
N GLU A 46 30.39 2.05 -0.35
CA GLU A 46 31.39 1.13 0.18
C GLU A 46 31.38 1.16 1.72
N SER A 47 31.77 0.04 2.34
CA SER A 47 32.00 0.01 3.78
C SER A 47 33.38 0.57 4.07
N GLU A 48 33.45 1.57 4.92
CA GLU A 48 34.72 2.10 5.46
C GLU A 48 35.12 1.33 6.72
N GLU A 49 36.39 1.47 7.17
CA GLU A 49 36.84 0.80 8.42
C GLU A 49 35.93 1.14 9.60
N GLY A 50 35.21 0.14 10.10
CA GLY A 50 34.28 0.27 11.23
C GLY A 50 32.90 0.84 10.91
N VAL A 51 32.62 1.25 9.67
CA VAL A 51 31.32 1.80 9.25
C VAL A 51 30.78 1.01 8.06
N PRO A 52 29.72 0.20 8.25
CA PRO A 52 29.11 -0.52 7.14
C PRO A 52 28.41 0.45 6.17
N ALA A 53 28.32 0.07 4.89
CA ALA A 53 27.51 0.79 3.93
C ALA A 53 26.05 0.85 4.41
N PHE A 54 25.42 2.03 4.32
CA PHE A 54 24.07 2.23 4.85
C PHE A 54 23.25 3.23 4.02
N ALA A 55 21.94 3.13 4.14
CA ALA A 55 21.00 4.17 3.74
C ALA A 55 20.28 4.68 5.00
N ARG A 56 20.08 6.00 5.08
CA ARG A 56 19.40 6.64 6.20
C ARG A 56 18.36 7.63 5.70
N VAL A 57 17.16 7.51 6.21
CA VAL A 57 16.08 8.47 5.99
C VAL A 57 15.59 8.96 7.33
N ALA A 58 15.50 10.27 7.51
CA ALA A 58 15.00 10.88 8.73
C ALA A 58 14.10 12.07 8.41
N ALA A 59 13.05 12.26 9.20
CA ALA A 59 12.15 13.39 9.11
C ALA A 59 11.59 13.79 10.47
N GLU A 60 11.24 15.07 10.58
CA GLU A 60 10.37 15.59 11.64
C GLU A 60 8.95 15.67 11.10
N VAL A 61 8.04 15.01 11.78
CA VAL A 61 6.60 15.02 11.46
C VAL A 61 5.94 16.02 12.41
N ARG A 62 5.40 17.10 11.86
CA ARG A 62 4.70 18.13 12.62
C ARG A 62 3.26 17.72 12.85
N ARG A 63 2.94 17.50 14.13
CA ARG A 63 1.62 17.22 14.68
C ARG A 63 1.41 18.11 15.92
N ARG A 64 0.34 17.87 16.69
CA ARG A 64 0.17 18.50 18.02
C ARG A 64 1.41 18.30 18.89
N SER A 65 2.03 17.10 18.84
CA SER A 65 3.33 16.81 19.41
C SER A 65 4.26 16.36 18.30
N PRO A 66 5.29 17.16 17.91
CA PRO A 66 6.22 16.78 16.85
C PRO A 66 6.94 15.47 17.18
N ILE A 67 7.12 14.63 16.17
CA ILE A 67 7.88 13.38 16.30
C ILE A 67 9.01 13.36 15.29
N GLN A 68 10.18 12.87 15.73
CA GLN A 68 11.29 12.56 14.86
C GLN A 68 11.25 11.08 14.50
N VAL A 69 11.29 10.78 13.22
CA VAL A 69 11.28 9.43 12.69
C VAL A 69 12.55 9.20 11.89
N GLU A 70 13.22 8.09 12.14
CA GLU A 70 14.43 7.69 11.44
C GLU A 70 14.38 6.21 11.08
N ILE A 71 14.73 5.89 9.84
CA ILE A 71 14.99 4.53 9.37
C ILE A 71 16.42 4.48 8.84
N THR A 72 17.21 3.56 9.37
CA THR A 72 18.56 3.25 8.90
C THR A 72 18.62 1.81 8.44
N ILE A 73 19.09 1.58 7.22
CA ILE A 73 19.28 0.27 6.61
C ILE A 73 20.78 0.06 6.49
N LEU A 74 21.31 -0.95 7.19
CA LEU A 74 22.73 -1.24 7.33
C LEU A 74 23.07 -2.53 6.59
N LYS A 75 24.17 -2.53 5.84
CA LYS A 75 24.73 -3.71 5.19
C LYS A 75 25.70 -4.38 6.18
N GLU A 76 25.31 -5.52 6.74
CA GLU A 76 26.13 -6.28 7.70
C GLU A 76 26.77 -7.48 6.97
N SER A 77 28.10 -7.55 7.02
CA SER A 77 28.83 -8.74 6.56
C SER A 77 28.78 -9.81 7.65
N THR A 78 28.26 -10.97 7.32
CA THR A 78 28.22 -12.13 8.22
C THR A 78 29.03 -13.29 7.63
N VAL A 79 29.35 -14.28 8.46
CA VAL A 79 30.05 -15.51 8.03
C VAL A 79 29.27 -16.26 6.94
N GLN A 80 27.96 -16.08 6.85
CA GLN A 80 27.05 -16.70 5.89
C GLN A 80 26.79 -15.84 4.64
N GLY A 81 27.43 -14.67 4.53
CA GLY A 81 27.25 -13.72 3.43
C GLY A 81 26.79 -12.33 3.90
N GLU A 82 26.39 -11.50 2.95
CA GLU A 82 25.88 -10.15 3.24
C GLU A 82 24.42 -10.22 3.72
N ASN A 83 24.14 -9.63 4.86
CA ASN A 83 22.80 -9.45 5.40
C ASN A 83 22.47 -7.95 5.49
N VAL A 84 21.20 -7.63 5.59
CA VAL A 84 20.72 -6.25 5.75
C VAL A 84 19.90 -6.13 7.02
N ARG A 85 20.26 -5.15 7.84
CA ARG A 85 19.55 -4.87 9.08
C ARG A 85 18.89 -3.49 9.05
N LYS A 86 17.59 -3.46 9.30
CA LYS A 86 16.80 -2.24 9.42
C LYS A 86 16.71 -1.82 10.89
N ARG A 87 17.06 -0.56 11.18
CA ARG A 87 16.86 0.09 12.48
C ARG A 87 15.86 1.22 12.32
N ILE A 88 14.92 1.28 13.24
CA ILE A 88 13.86 2.31 13.26
C ILE A 88 13.96 3.03 14.61
N ARG A 89 13.93 4.36 14.58
CA ARG A 89 13.90 5.21 15.77
C ARG A 89 12.75 6.18 15.68
N VAL A 90 12.08 6.36 16.80
CA VAL A 90 11.08 7.42 16.99
C VAL A 90 11.52 8.23 18.23
N ASN A 91 11.73 9.53 18.06
CA ASN A 91 12.28 10.43 19.08
C ASN A 91 13.60 9.88 19.68
N GLY A 92 14.49 9.35 18.84
CA GLY A 92 15.77 8.78 19.26
C GLY A 92 15.69 7.37 19.86
N VAL A 93 14.50 6.85 20.19
CA VAL A 93 14.30 5.54 20.81
C VAL A 93 14.08 4.47 19.75
N ASN A 94 14.79 3.33 19.86
CA ASN A 94 14.59 2.19 18.96
C ASN A 94 13.16 1.65 19.07
N LYS A 95 12.51 1.45 17.93
CA LYS A 95 11.14 0.94 17.79
C LYS A 95 11.10 -0.20 16.78
N ARG A 96 10.07 -1.04 16.87
CA ARG A 96 9.77 -2.04 15.84
C ARG A 96 9.06 -1.38 14.66
N ALA A 97 9.10 -1.98 13.47
CA ALA A 97 8.40 -1.49 12.28
C ALA A 97 6.90 -1.26 12.55
N ILE A 98 6.25 -2.18 13.27
CA ILE A 98 4.83 -2.07 13.62
C ILE A 98 4.49 -0.87 14.51
N ASP A 99 5.44 -0.37 15.29
CA ASP A 99 5.21 0.77 16.18
C ASP A 99 5.36 2.12 15.43
N LEU A 100 5.91 2.10 14.21
CA LEU A 100 6.03 3.26 13.32
C LEU A 100 4.83 3.41 12.38
N ILE A 101 4.32 2.28 11.84
CA ILE A 101 3.20 2.29 10.90
C ILE A 101 1.98 2.97 11.55
N GLY A 102 1.32 3.89 10.81
CA GLY A 102 0.19 4.70 11.29
C GLY A 102 0.60 5.95 12.08
N GLN A 103 1.92 6.16 12.34
CA GLN A 103 2.39 7.46 12.85
C GLN A 103 2.34 8.55 11.77
N VAL A 104 2.52 8.17 10.52
CA VAL A 104 2.37 9.03 9.34
C VAL A 104 1.56 8.26 8.32
N ASN A 105 0.48 8.85 7.82
CA ASN A 105 -0.32 8.25 6.77
C ASN A 105 0.05 8.87 5.42
N VAL A 106 0.21 8.04 4.41
CA VAL A 106 0.53 8.46 3.05
C VAL A 106 -0.36 7.76 2.04
N VAL A 107 -0.73 8.48 0.98
CA VAL A 107 -1.32 7.88 -0.23
C VAL A 107 -0.39 8.19 -1.39
N MET A 108 0.10 7.12 -2.04
CA MET A 108 1.00 7.21 -3.17
C MET A 108 0.23 7.03 -4.47
N PHE A 109 0.46 7.94 -5.40
CA PHE A 109 0.03 7.86 -6.79
C PHE A 109 1.27 7.69 -7.66
N GLY A 110 1.32 6.66 -8.47
CA GLY A 110 2.48 6.39 -9.33
C GLY A 110 2.13 5.62 -10.60
N PRO A 111 3.05 5.54 -11.56
CA PRO A 111 2.83 4.79 -12.81
C PRO A 111 2.48 3.32 -12.58
N GLN A 112 2.99 2.75 -11.49
CA GLN A 112 2.79 1.34 -11.12
C GLN A 112 1.38 1.05 -10.56
N ASP A 113 0.59 2.08 -10.27
CA ASP A 113 -0.77 1.88 -9.76
C ASP A 113 -1.68 1.14 -10.76
N LEU A 114 -1.39 1.18 -12.06
CA LEU A 114 -2.08 0.37 -13.06
C LEU A 114 -1.96 -1.13 -12.78
N ASP A 115 -0.87 -1.56 -12.16
CA ASP A 115 -0.67 -2.96 -11.77
C ASP A 115 -1.67 -3.42 -10.69
N LEU A 116 -2.31 -2.50 -9.98
CA LEU A 116 -3.41 -2.82 -9.08
C LEU A 116 -4.62 -3.38 -9.85
N ILE A 117 -4.85 -2.88 -11.06
CA ILE A 117 -5.97 -3.32 -11.91
C ILE A 117 -5.59 -4.58 -12.68
N VAL A 118 -4.47 -4.56 -13.43
CA VAL A 118 -4.12 -5.61 -14.40
C VAL A 118 -3.11 -6.62 -13.86
N GLY A 119 -2.44 -6.34 -12.76
CA GLY A 119 -1.35 -7.14 -12.21
C GLY A 119 -1.84 -8.35 -11.40
N ALA A 120 -0.88 -9.04 -10.78
CA ALA A 120 -1.13 -10.24 -10.00
C ALA A 120 -1.93 -9.97 -8.71
N PRO A 121 -2.71 -10.94 -8.20
CA PRO A 121 -3.42 -10.86 -6.93
C PRO A 121 -2.56 -10.46 -5.73
N SER A 122 -1.28 -10.82 -5.74
CA SER A 122 -0.31 -10.44 -4.70
C SER A 122 -0.14 -8.93 -4.56
N LEU A 123 -0.21 -8.17 -5.65
CA LEU A 123 -0.11 -6.71 -5.64
C LEU A 123 -1.34 -6.08 -5.00
N ARG A 124 -2.54 -6.58 -5.30
CA ARG A 124 -3.79 -6.13 -4.69
C ARG A 124 -3.84 -6.45 -3.20
N ARG A 125 -3.40 -7.65 -2.79
CA ARG A 125 -3.26 -7.99 -1.36
C ARG A 125 -2.25 -7.10 -0.65
N ARG A 126 -1.11 -6.81 -1.29
CA ARG A 126 -0.09 -5.90 -0.75
C ARG A 126 -0.66 -4.50 -0.55
N TYR A 127 -1.39 -3.97 -1.53
CA TYR A 127 -2.07 -2.69 -1.44
C TYR A 127 -3.02 -2.66 -0.25
N LEU A 128 -3.95 -3.61 -0.14
CA LEU A 128 -4.87 -3.70 0.98
C LEU A 128 -4.15 -3.77 2.33
N ASN A 129 -3.14 -4.63 2.43
CA ASN A 129 -2.38 -4.77 3.67
C ASN A 129 -1.71 -3.46 4.08
N ILE A 130 -1.12 -2.72 3.14
CA ILE A 130 -0.45 -1.44 3.42
C ILE A 130 -1.47 -0.38 3.83
N THR A 131 -2.56 -0.24 3.08
CA THR A 131 -3.62 0.75 3.37
C THR A 131 -4.25 0.49 4.73
N ILE A 132 -4.68 -0.75 5.02
CA ILE A 132 -5.32 -1.08 6.30
C ILE A 132 -4.32 -0.97 7.45
N SER A 133 -3.06 -1.36 7.25
CA SER A 133 -2.02 -1.26 8.28
C SER A 133 -1.77 0.17 8.75
N GLN A 134 -1.93 1.16 7.88
CA GLN A 134 -1.83 2.57 8.26
C GLN A 134 -3.00 3.05 9.13
N LEU A 135 -4.14 2.36 9.08
CA LEU A 135 -5.39 2.74 9.76
C LEU A 135 -5.64 1.93 11.04
N ASP A 136 -5.08 0.73 11.12
CA ASP A 136 -5.35 -0.23 12.19
C ASP A 136 -4.08 -0.92 12.69
N HIS A 137 -3.62 -0.51 13.87
CA HIS A 137 -2.45 -1.09 14.52
C HIS A 137 -2.64 -2.58 14.90
N GLN A 138 -3.86 -3.00 15.21
CA GLN A 138 -4.15 -4.40 15.48
C GLN A 138 -4.02 -5.23 14.20
N TYR A 139 -4.47 -4.70 13.07
CA TYR A 139 -4.34 -5.37 11.77
C TYR A 139 -2.87 -5.67 11.44
N VAL A 140 -1.94 -4.73 11.67
CA VAL A 140 -0.50 -4.96 11.44
C VAL A 140 0.03 -6.13 12.26
N ARG A 141 -0.31 -6.17 13.55
CA ARG A 141 0.14 -7.23 14.47
C ARG A 141 -0.43 -8.58 14.08
N THR A 142 -1.73 -8.59 13.81
CA THR A 142 -2.46 -9.80 13.38
C THR A 142 -1.91 -10.32 12.06
N LEU A 143 -1.63 -9.43 11.09
CA LEU A 143 -1.05 -9.80 9.79
C LEU A 143 0.32 -10.49 9.96
N GLN A 144 1.21 -9.94 10.78
CA GLN A 144 2.52 -10.55 11.02
C GLN A 144 2.41 -11.93 11.70
N THR A 145 1.47 -12.08 12.63
CA THR A 145 1.23 -13.36 13.28
C THR A 145 0.65 -14.36 12.28
N TYR A 146 -0.33 -13.94 11.51
CA TYR A 146 -0.96 -14.75 10.47
C TYR A 146 0.05 -15.26 9.43
N GLU A 147 0.93 -14.40 8.92
CA GLU A 147 1.97 -14.78 7.95
C GLU A 147 2.91 -15.85 8.53
N ARG A 148 3.29 -15.75 9.81
CA ARG A 148 4.08 -16.77 10.49
C ARG A 148 3.32 -18.08 10.65
N VAL A 149 2.04 -18.01 11.03
CA VAL A 149 1.17 -19.19 11.18
C VAL A 149 1.07 -19.92 9.84
N VAL A 150 0.80 -19.20 8.74
CA VAL A 150 0.75 -19.78 7.39
C VAL A 150 2.07 -20.48 7.03
N LEU A 151 3.21 -19.85 7.32
CA LEU A 151 4.53 -20.43 7.05
C LEU A 151 4.75 -21.73 7.82
N GLN A 152 4.50 -21.74 9.14
CA GLN A 152 4.65 -22.91 10.00
C GLN A 152 3.69 -24.02 9.62
N ARG A 153 2.43 -23.67 9.35
CA ARG A 153 1.42 -24.62 8.90
C ARG A 153 1.80 -25.27 7.56
N ASN A 154 2.33 -24.49 6.62
CA ASN A 154 2.83 -25.03 5.34
C ASN A 154 4.03 -25.96 5.54
N THR A 155 4.90 -25.69 6.51
CA THR A 155 6.01 -26.59 6.88
C THR A 155 5.47 -27.91 7.39
N LEU A 156 4.45 -27.88 8.28
CA LEU A 156 3.80 -29.08 8.79
C LEU A 156 3.08 -29.85 7.65
N ILE A 157 2.36 -29.17 6.78
CA ILE A 157 1.71 -29.81 5.61
C ILE A 157 2.74 -30.58 4.78
N LYS A 158 3.88 -29.98 4.46
CA LYS A 158 4.95 -30.64 3.69
C LYS A 158 5.51 -31.84 4.43
N ALA A 159 5.77 -31.74 5.74
CA ALA A 159 6.29 -32.82 6.54
C ALA A 159 5.32 -34.03 6.63
N LEU A 160 4.02 -33.77 6.57
CA LEU A 160 3.01 -34.81 6.65
C LEU A 160 2.58 -35.34 5.28
N SER A 161 2.77 -34.60 4.21
CA SER A 161 2.28 -34.94 2.86
C SER A 161 2.68 -36.37 2.42
N GLU A 162 3.90 -36.80 2.71
CA GLU A 162 4.43 -38.13 2.37
C GLU A 162 3.84 -39.26 3.22
N ARG A 163 3.33 -38.94 4.42
CA ARG A 163 2.82 -39.90 5.40
C ARG A 163 1.30 -39.89 5.53
N ALA A 164 0.63 -38.90 4.97
CA ALA A 164 -0.80 -38.65 5.16
C ALA A 164 -1.70 -39.83 4.79
N PHE A 165 -1.30 -40.65 3.80
CA PHE A 165 -2.06 -41.85 3.38
C PHE A 165 -2.03 -42.98 4.43
N LYS A 166 -1.11 -42.93 5.40
CA LYS A 166 -0.99 -43.90 6.51
C LYS A 166 -1.68 -43.46 7.77
N LEU A 167 -2.12 -42.20 7.84
CA LEU A 167 -2.72 -41.60 9.04
C LEU A 167 -4.24 -41.54 8.92
N SER A 168 -4.94 -41.70 10.06
CA SER A 168 -6.36 -41.38 10.14
C SER A 168 -6.60 -39.89 10.08
N ASP A 169 -7.81 -39.49 9.67
CA ASP A 169 -8.18 -38.07 9.63
C ASP A 169 -8.12 -37.43 11.03
N GLU A 170 -8.48 -38.17 12.07
CA GLU A 170 -8.38 -37.74 13.46
C GLU A 170 -6.93 -37.42 13.84
N SER A 171 -5.98 -38.35 13.60
CA SER A 171 -4.56 -38.14 13.86
C SER A 171 -3.97 -36.97 13.07
N ILE A 172 -4.42 -36.75 11.84
CA ILE A 172 -4.03 -35.60 11.05
C ILE A 172 -4.57 -34.31 11.69
N ASN A 173 -5.85 -34.26 12.04
CA ASN A 173 -6.49 -33.08 12.61
C ASN A 173 -5.87 -32.69 13.95
N ASP A 174 -5.52 -33.65 14.81
CA ASP A 174 -4.84 -33.39 16.08
C ASP A 174 -3.50 -32.68 15.90
N GLN A 175 -2.72 -33.05 14.89
CA GLN A 175 -1.45 -32.40 14.58
C GLN A 175 -1.62 -30.97 14.07
N PHE A 176 -2.75 -30.67 13.43
CA PHE A 176 -3.06 -29.33 12.93
C PHE A 176 -3.82 -28.46 13.92
N ALA A 177 -4.38 -29.01 14.99
CA ALA A 177 -5.34 -28.32 15.86
C ALA A 177 -4.86 -26.94 16.34
N TYR A 178 -3.60 -26.85 16.79
CA TYR A 178 -3.01 -25.56 17.20
C TYR A 178 -2.91 -24.57 16.04
N TRP A 179 -2.34 -25.00 14.90
CA TRP A 179 -2.11 -24.12 13.76
C TRP A 179 -3.40 -23.71 13.07
N ASP A 180 -4.39 -24.59 13.04
CA ASP A 180 -5.72 -24.28 12.50
C ASP A 180 -6.44 -23.25 13.36
N ASN A 181 -6.39 -23.41 14.69
CA ASN A 181 -6.99 -22.45 15.60
C ASN A 181 -6.35 -21.08 15.46
N GLU A 182 -5.01 -21.01 15.41
CA GLU A 182 -4.29 -19.76 15.17
C GLU A 182 -4.60 -19.16 13.78
N LEU A 183 -4.63 -19.98 12.73
CA LEU A 183 -4.95 -19.54 11.36
C LEU A 183 -6.37 -18.95 11.31
N VAL A 184 -7.34 -19.60 11.93
CA VAL A 184 -8.73 -19.15 11.98
C VAL A 184 -8.84 -17.86 12.78
N ASN A 185 -8.26 -17.78 13.98
CA ASN A 185 -8.36 -16.60 14.83
C ASN A 185 -7.79 -15.37 14.15
N GLN A 186 -6.55 -15.47 13.62
CA GLN A 186 -5.89 -14.34 12.97
C GLN A 186 -6.53 -14.02 11.62
N GLY A 187 -6.88 -15.07 10.84
CA GLY A 187 -7.45 -14.92 9.50
C GLY A 187 -8.84 -14.32 9.49
N SER A 188 -9.70 -14.66 10.45
CA SER A 188 -11.06 -14.13 10.56
C SER A 188 -11.05 -12.63 10.86
N TYR A 189 -10.20 -12.19 11.80
CA TYR A 189 -10.00 -10.77 12.05
C TYR A 189 -9.55 -10.01 10.80
N LEU A 190 -8.50 -10.51 10.12
CA LEU A 190 -8.00 -9.86 8.89
C LEU A 190 -9.07 -9.74 7.82
N LEU A 191 -9.86 -10.78 7.63
CA LEU A 191 -10.92 -10.81 6.62
C LEU A 191 -12.07 -9.87 6.99
N ALA A 192 -12.53 -9.87 8.24
CA ALA A 192 -13.55 -8.94 8.70
C ALA A 192 -13.15 -7.48 8.50
N ARG A 193 -11.90 -7.13 8.87
CA ARG A 193 -11.38 -5.76 8.66
C ARG A 193 -11.24 -5.39 7.18
N ARG A 194 -10.84 -6.34 6.31
CA ARG A 194 -10.78 -6.08 4.87
C ARG A 194 -12.16 -5.80 4.30
N LEU A 195 -13.16 -6.61 4.63
CA LEU A 195 -14.53 -6.43 4.15
C LEU A 195 -15.12 -5.10 4.59
N GLU A 196 -14.98 -4.76 5.88
CA GLU A 196 -15.45 -3.49 6.43
C GLU A 196 -14.85 -2.28 5.70
N LEU A 197 -13.53 -2.26 5.54
CA LEU A 197 -12.86 -1.12 4.90
C LEU A 197 -13.12 -1.05 3.39
N LEU A 198 -13.17 -2.20 2.72
CA LEU A 198 -13.50 -2.24 1.30
C LEU A 198 -14.95 -1.84 1.01
N SER A 199 -15.91 -2.15 1.90
CA SER A 199 -17.29 -1.66 1.77
C SER A 199 -17.33 -0.14 1.76
N ARG A 200 -16.67 0.51 2.74
CA ARG A 200 -16.58 1.98 2.80
C ARG A 200 -15.83 2.57 1.61
N MET A 201 -14.72 1.93 1.22
CA MET A 201 -13.94 2.36 0.04
C MET A 201 -14.75 2.23 -1.25
N ASN A 202 -15.57 1.21 -1.38
CA ASN A 202 -16.45 0.98 -2.53
C ASN A 202 -17.41 2.17 -2.75
N GLU A 203 -18.09 2.61 -1.69
CA GLU A 203 -19.00 3.76 -1.76
C GLU A 203 -18.27 5.03 -2.18
N LEU A 204 -17.13 5.34 -1.52
CA LEU A 204 -16.32 6.51 -1.84
C LEU A 204 -15.78 6.47 -3.28
N ALA A 205 -15.26 5.33 -3.71
CA ALA A 205 -14.70 5.15 -5.04
C ALA A 205 -15.77 5.28 -6.14
N SER A 206 -16.97 4.75 -5.90
CA SER A 206 -18.10 4.90 -6.83
C SER A 206 -18.49 6.36 -7.01
N MET A 207 -18.59 7.12 -5.90
CA MET A 207 -18.88 8.56 -5.96
C MET A 207 -17.82 9.36 -6.72
N VAL A 208 -16.53 9.08 -6.46
CA VAL A 208 -15.42 9.75 -7.14
C VAL A 208 -15.40 9.40 -8.62
N HIS A 209 -15.60 8.12 -8.96
CA HIS A 209 -15.61 7.64 -10.35
C HIS A 209 -16.72 8.30 -11.17
N SER A 210 -17.94 8.39 -10.61
CA SER A 210 -19.07 9.06 -11.26
C SER A 210 -18.77 10.54 -11.54
N LYS A 211 -18.19 11.26 -10.57
CA LYS A 211 -17.78 12.66 -10.74
C LYS A 211 -16.69 12.84 -11.79
N LEU A 212 -15.72 11.91 -11.82
CA LEU A 212 -14.58 11.96 -12.71
C LEU A 212 -14.93 11.66 -14.17
N THR A 213 -15.89 10.74 -14.40
CA THR A 213 -16.20 10.25 -15.75
C THR A 213 -17.49 10.83 -16.31
N GLY A 214 -18.34 11.42 -15.49
CA GLY A 214 -19.72 11.81 -15.85
C GLY A 214 -20.59 10.61 -16.26
N SER A 215 -20.09 9.37 -16.04
CA SER A 215 -20.76 8.14 -16.45
C SER A 215 -21.84 7.73 -15.45
N SER A 216 -22.94 7.20 -15.94
CA SER A 216 -23.96 6.52 -15.12
C SER A 216 -23.56 5.09 -14.73
N GLN A 217 -22.47 4.55 -15.28
CA GLN A 217 -21.98 3.22 -14.91
C GLN A 217 -21.26 3.27 -13.57
N GLU A 218 -21.77 2.48 -12.64
CA GLU A 218 -21.25 2.41 -11.29
C GLU A 218 -19.92 1.65 -11.24
N LEU A 219 -18.93 2.21 -10.54
CA LEU A 219 -17.74 1.49 -10.13
C LEU A 219 -18.04 0.67 -8.88
N SER A 220 -17.74 -0.61 -8.91
CA SER A 220 -17.83 -1.48 -7.74
C SER A 220 -16.57 -2.30 -7.54
N ILE A 221 -16.23 -2.56 -6.27
CA ILE A 221 -15.14 -3.43 -5.85
C ILE A 221 -15.76 -4.77 -5.44
N ALA A 222 -15.30 -5.88 -6.02
CA ALA A 222 -15.72 -7.21 -5.62
C ALA A 222 -14.59 -7.93 -4.86
N TYR A 223 -14.90 -8.49 -3.71
CA TYR A 223 -13.96 -9.31 -2.94
C TYR A 223 -14.13 -10.79 -3.32
N LYS A 224 -13.05 -11.40 -3.78
CA LYS A 224 -12.99 -12.82 -4.15
C LYS A 224 -12.35 -13.60 -3.01
N SER A 225 -13.17 -14.21 -2.18
CA SER A 225 -12.70 -15.00 -1.03
C SER A 225 -12.56 -16.47 -1.37
N THR A 226 -11.66 -17.13 -0.65
CA THR A 226 -11.53 -18.59 -0.66
C THR A 226 -12.48 -19.27 0.35
N LEU A 227 -13.13 -18.50 1.23
CA LEU A 227 -14.06 -19.01 2.25
C LEU A 227 -15.50 -19.09 1.75
N PHE A 228 -15.89 -18.15 0.91
CA PHE A 228 -17.25 -18.02 0.38
C PHE A 228 -17.21 -17.56 -1.07
N ASP A 229 -18.27 -17.82 -1.80
CA ASP A 229 -18.43 -17.32 -3.16
C ASP A 229 -18.39 -15.78 -3.17
N SER A 230 -17.98 -15.20 -4.32
CA SER A 230 -17.77 -13.74 -4.46
C SER A 230 -18.93 -12.96 -3.85
N LEU A 231 -18.66 -12.27 -2.74
CA LEU A 231 -19.63 -11.36 -2.13
C LEU A 231 -19.53 -10.00 -2.83
N PRO A 232 -20.64 -9.46 -3.36
CA PRO A 232 -20.72 -8.04 -3.57
C PRO A 232 -20.51 -7.37 -2.19
N LEU A 233 -19.60 -6.37 -2.13
CA LEU A 233 -19.39 -5.60 -0.90
C LEU A 233 -20.66 -4.79 -0.61
N GLN A 234 -21.54 -5.36 0.20
CA GLN A 234 -22.76 -4.72 0.70
C GLN A 234 -22.56 -4.30 2.15
N LEU A 235 -23.44 -3.45 2.65
CA LEU A 235 -23.42 -2.92 4.02
C LEU A 235 -23.46 -4.01 5.10
N ASP A 236 -24.00 -5.20 4.79
CA ASP A 236 -24.09 -6.34 5.68
C ASP A 236 -22.91 -7.30 5.49
N ASN A 237 -21.71 -6.85 5.85
CA ASN A 237 -20.55 -7.73 5.89
C ASN A 237 -20.70 -8.78 7.01
N PRO A 238 -20.26 -10.04 6.77
CA PRO A 238 -20.33 -11.08 7.78
C PRO A 238 -19.50 -10.70 9.01
N ARG A 239 -20.04 -10.98 10.19
CA ARG A 239 -19.33 -10.75 11.46
C ARG A 239 -18.13 -11.69 11.59
N GLU A 240 -17.16 -11.29 12.38
CA GLU A 240 -15.94 -12.08 12.59
C GLU A 240 -16.26 -13.53 13.06
N GLU A 241 -17.28 -13.71 13.89
CA GLU A 241 -17.73 -15.02 14.36
C GLU A 241 -18.25 -15.91 13.21
N GLU A 242 -19.05 -15.35 12.32
CA GLU A 242 -19.58 -16.05 11.14
C GLU A 242 -18.45 -16.45 10.17
N ILE A 243 -17.47 -15.56 10.00
CA ILE A 243 -16.27 -15.85 9.21
C ILE A 243 -15.48 -17.00 9.85
N ARG A 244 -15.35 -17.01 11.19
CA ARG A 244 -14.65 -18.04 11.94
C ARG A 244 -15.26 -19.43 11.71
N ASP A 245 -16.58 -19.55 11.82
CA ASP A 245 -17.28 -20.80 11.63
C ASP A 245 -17.11 -21.34 10.20
N LEU A 246 -17.24 -20.46 9.20
CA LEU A 246 -17.01 -20.83 7.81
C LEU A 246 -15.55 -21.25 7.58
N TYR A 247 -14.59 -20.60 8.24
CA TYR A 247 -13.17 -20.90 8.10
C TYR A 247 -12.83 -22.28 8.67
N ILE A 248 -13.33 -22.60 9.87
CA ILE A 248 -13.15 -23.93 10.49
C ILE A 248 -13.65 -25.01 9.55
N LYS A 249 -14.89 -24.86 9.08
CA LYS A 249 -15.50 -25.84 8.15
C LYS A 249 -14.64 -26.00 6.89
N LYS A 250 -14.23 -24.90 6.26
CA LYS A 250 -13.49 -24.91 4.99
C LYS A 250 -12.11 -25.55 5.15
N ILE A 251 -11.41 -25.32 6.27
CA ILE A 251 -10.14 -25.98 6.57
C ILE A 251 -10.28 -27.49 6.63
N HIS A 252 -11.33 -27.97 7.33
CA HIS A 252 -11.59 -29.40 7.43
C HIS A 252 -11.92 -30.01 6.06
N ASP A 253 -12.78 -29.38 5.28
CA ASP A 253 -13.16 -29.85 3.94
C ASP A 253 -11.96 -29.94 2.99
N LEU A 254 -11.00 -29.01 3.11
CA LEU A 254 -9.84 -28.94 2.21
C LEU A 254 -8.60 -29.69 2.73
N ARG A 255 -8.63 -30.29 3.92
CA ARG A 255 -7.48 -30.92 4.57
C ARG A 255 -6.69 -31.85 3.66
N ARG A 256 -7.35 -32.81 3.04
CA ARG A 256 -6.71 -33.79 2.14
C ARG A 256 -6.13 -33.13 0.89
N GLU A 257 -6.79 -32.11 0.36
CA GLU A 257 -6.30 -31.34 -0.78
C GLU A 257 -5.07 -30.48 -0.42
N GLU A 258 -5.06 -29.88 0.77
CA GLU A 258 -3.90 -29.13 1.28
C GLU A 258 -2.66 -30.03 1.43
N LEU A 259 -2.84 -31.23 2.00
CA LEU A 259 -1.77 -32.23 2.08
C LEU A 259 -1.27 -32.65 0.72
N ARG A 260 -2.15 -32.84 -0.26
CA ARG A 260 -1.79 -33.18 -1.64
C ARG A 260 -1.01 -32.07 -2.34
N ARG A 261 -1.40 -30.80 -2.14
CA ARG A 261 -0.76 -29.64 -2.77
C ARG A 261 0.44 -29.10 -1.99
N GLY A 262 0.66 -29.55 -0.76
CA GLY A 262 1.77 -29.11 0.08
C GLY A 262 1.64 -27.68 0.61
N MET A 263 0.42 -27.13 0.69
CA MET A 263 0.20 -25.72 1.09
C MET A 263 -1.20 -25.46 1.63
N THR A 264 -1.34 -24.41 2.43
CA THR A 264 -2.61 -23.86 2.89
C THR A 264 -3.39 -23.26 1.71
N LEU A 265 -4.65 -23.67 1.52
CA LEU A 265 -5.46 -23.30 0.35
C LEU A 265 -6.50 -22.22 0.62
N VAL A 266 -6.81 -21.94 1.88
CA VAL A 266 -7.89 -21.05 2.30
C VAL A 266 -7.39 -19.92 3.18
N GLY A 267 -7.95 -18.74 3.01
CA GLY A 267 -7.73 -17.58 3.87
C GLY A 267 -7.21 -16.33 3.16
N PRO A 268 -7.09 -15.20 3.88
CA PRO A 268 -6.80 -13.88 3.31
C PRO A 268 -5.49 -13.78 2.51
N HIS A 269 -4.57 -14.73 2.64
CA HIS A 269 -3.36 -14.80 1.82
C HIS A 269 -3.60 -15.36 0.41
N ARG A 270 -4.80 -15.92 0.13
CA ARG A 270 -5.23 -16.45 -1.16
C ARG A 270 -6.29 -15.60 -1.84
N ASP A 271 -6.96 -14.74 -1.08
CA ASP A 271 -8.06 -13.93 -1.56
C ASP A 271 -7.60 -12.85 -2.55
N ASP A 272 -8.54 -12.29 -3.28
CA ASP A 272 -8.30 -11.27 -4.28
C ASP A 272 -9.42 -10.22 -4.29
N ILE A 273 -9.20 -9.09 -5.00
CA ILE A 273 -10.22 -8.11 -5.33
C ILE A 273 -10.25 -7.88 -6.83
N SER A 274 -11.40 -7.50 -7.35
CA SER A 274 -11.56 -7.02 -8.73
C SER A 274 -12.38 -5.74 -8.76
N PHE A 275 -12.19 -4.97 -9.83
CA PHE A 275 -12.82 -3.68 -10.04
C PHE A 275 -13.76 -3.78 -11.23
N LEU A 276 -15.04 -3.50 -11.01
CA LEU A 276 -16.09 -3.63 -11.99
C LEU A 276 -16.67 -2.25 -12.32
N VAL A 277 -16.91 -1.95 -13.59
CA VAL A 277 -17.65 -0.76 -14.02
C VAL A 277 -18.84 -1.24 -14.84
N GLY A 278 -20.04 -0.93 -14.38
CA GLY A 278 -21.27 -1.46 -14.99
C GLY A 278 -21.32 -3.00 -15.01
N GLY A 279 -20.72 -3.65 -14.01
CA GLY A 279 -20.62 -5.10 -13.91
C GLY A 279 -19.50 -5.76 -14.73
N VAL A 280 -18.74 -5.00 -15.51
CA VAL A 280 -17.64 -5.50 -16.35
C VAL A 280 -16.31 -5.37 -15.63
N ASP A 281 -15.52 -6.47 -15.55
CA ASP A 281 -14.18 -6.48 -14.91
C ASP A 281 -13.20 -5.63 -15.75
N ILE A 282 -12.76 -4.51 -15.16
CA ILE A 282 -11.87 -3.54 -15.81
C ILE A 282 -10.44 -4.06 -15.93
N GLY A 283 -10.05 -5.00 -15.10
CA GLY A 283 -8.74 -5.66 -15.22
C GLY A 283 -8.61 -6.50 -16.49
N VAL A 284 -9.71 -7.08 -16.95
CA VAL A 284 -9.78 -7.96 -18.12
C VAL A 284 -10.20 -7.22 -19.39
N TYR A 285 -11.24 -6.41 -19.30
CA TYR A 285 -11.92 -5.82 -20.48
C TYR A 285 -11.80 -4.31 -20.57
N GLY A 286 -11.25 -3.65 -19.56
CA GLY A 286 -11.17 -2.20 -19.49
C GLY A 286 -10.13 -1.60 -20.45
N SER A 287 -10.48 -0.50 -21.10
CA SER A 287 -9.50 0.32 -21.83
C SER A 287 -8.52 0.99 -20.85
N ARG A 288 -7.34 1.38 -21.33
CA ARG A 288 -6.34 2.09 -20.53
C ARG A 288 -6.91 3.34 -19.84
N GLY A 289 -7.78 4.08 -20.55
CA GLY A 289 -8.47 5.26 -20.00
C GLY A 289 -9.40 4.89 -18.83
N GLN A 290 -10.20 3.82 -18.98
CA GLN A 290 -11.06 3.32 -17.91
C GLN A 290 -10.23 2.84 -16.71
N GLN A 291 -9.16 2.08 -16.94
CA GLN A 291 -8.24 1.64 -15.89
C GLN A 291 -7.65 2.80 -15.09
N ARG A 292 -7.21 3.88 -15.79
CA ARG A 292 -6.71 5.10 -15.12
C ARG A 292 -7.79 5.82 -14.31
N SER A 293 -9.04 5.87 -14.81
CA SER A 293 -10.15 6.47 -14.06
C SER A 293 -10.46 5.69 -12.79
N VAL A 294 -10.46 4.35 -12.86
CA VAL A 294 -10.70 3.48 -11.72
C VAL A 294 -9.59 3.65 -10.68
N ILE A 295 -8.32 3.63 -11.09
CA ILE A 295 -7.19 3.87 -10.18
C ILE A 295 -7.30 5.21 -9.49
N LEU A 296 -7.56 6.27 -10.25
CA LEU A 296 -7.71 7.62 -9.68
C LEU A 296 -8.85 7.67 -8.66
N ALA A 297 -9.99 7.04 -8.97
CA ALA A 297 -11.13 6.98 -8.06
C ALA A 297 -10.78 6.20 -6.77
N ILE A 298 -10.13 5.05 -6.87
CA ILE A 298 -9.68 4.25 -5.71
C ILE A 298 -8.72 5.03 -4.83
N LYS A 299 -7.74 5.71 -5.41
CA LYS A 299 -6.72 6.46 -4.67
C LYS A 299 -7.29 7.71 -3.98
N LEU A 300 -8.21 8.41 -4.61
CA LEU A 300 -8.90 9.54 -3.98
C LEU A 300 -9.86 9.05 -2.88
N ALA A 301 -10.54 7.92 -3.10
CA ALA A 301 -11.36 7.28 -2.06
C ALA A 301 -10.50 6.84 -0.86
N GLU A 302 -9.27 6.38 -1.09
CA GLU A 302 -8.31 6.04 -0.02
C GLU A 302 -7.97 7.26 0.85
N VAL A 303 -7.80 8.45 0.25
CA VAL A 303 -7.58 9.71 0.98
C VAL A 303 -8.77 10.03 1.88
N ASP A 304 -9.98 10.00 1.33
CA ASP A 304 -11.20 10.30 2.08
C ASP A 304 -11.45 9.26 3.19
N LEU A 305 -11.18 7.98 2.92
CA LEU A 305 -11.26 6.91 3.91
C LEU A 305 -10.29 7.14 5.07
N MET A 306 -9.02 7.42 4.78
CA MET A 306 -8.01 7.71 5.80
C MET A 306 -8.42 8.91 6.66
N LYS A 307 -8.86 10.00 6.04
CA LYS A 307 -9.37 11.18 6.74
C LYS A 307 -10.55 10.85 7.66
N SER A 308 -11.50 10.05 7.16
CA SER A 308 -12.70 9.68 7.94
C SER A 308 -12.40 8.84 9.18
N ILE A 309 -11.36 8.01 9.13
CA ILE A 309 -10.97 7.11 10.23
C ILE A 309 -10.02 7.78 11.22
N THR A 310 -9.02 8.50 10.71
CA THR A 310 -7.96 9.08 11.55
C THR A 310 -8.25 10.50 12.02
N GLY A 311 -9.16 11.21 11.33
CA GLY A 311 -9.40 12.63 11.53
C GLY A 311 -8.34 13.54 10.91
N ASP A 312 -7.22 12.98 10.43
CA ASP A 312 -6.11 13.68 9.81
C ASP A 312 -6.03 13.38 8.30
N LEU A 313 -5.59 14.35 7.51
CA LEU A 313 -5.33 14.15 6.09
C LEU A 313 -3.99 13.42 5.90
N PRO A 314 -3.92 12.39 5.04
CA PRO A 314 -2.66 11.76 4.68
C PRO A 314 -1.77 12.70 3.85
N ILE A 315 -0.46 12.44 3.84
CA ILE A 315 0.46 13.06 2.89
C ILE A 315 0.22 12.45 1.51
N LEU A 316 0.00 13.29 0.50
CA LEU A 316 -0.15 12.84 -0.88
C LEU A 316 1.19 12.85 -1.60
N LEU A 317 1.53 11.74 -2.23
CA LEU A 317 2.76 11.57 -3.00
C LEU A 317 2.37 11.24 -4.45
N LEU A 318 2.67 12.14 -5.39
CA LEU A 318 2.33 12.00 -6.81
C LEU A 318 3.60 11.91 -7.65
N ASP A 319 3.96 10.71 -8.11
CA ASP A 319 5.16 10.46 -8.88
C ASP A 319 4.87 10.46 -10.38
N ASP A 320 5.09 11.61 -11.02
CA ASP A 320 4.93 11.86 -12.46
C ASP A 320 3.56 11.47 -13.06
N VAL A 321 2.55 11.27 -12.19
CA VAL A 321 1.20 10.82 -12.60
C VAL A 321 0.50 11.85 -13.47
N VAL A 322 0.81 13.13 -13.24
CA VAL A 322 0.15 14.25 -13.94
C VAL A 322 0.42 14.22 -15.44
N SER A 323 1.60 13.75 -15.86
CA SER A 323 1.98 13.61 -17.26
C SER A 323 1.22 12.49 -17.99
N GLU A 324 0.78 11.47 -17.24
CA GLU A 324 0.08 10.30 -17.80
C GLU A 324 -1.42 10.48 -17.98
N LEU A 325 -2.00 11.52 -17.39
CA LEU A 325 -3.44 11.80 -17.41
C LEU A 325 -3.80 12.73 -18.55
N ASP A 326 -4.96 12.51 -19.15
CA ASP A 326 -5.59 13.49 -20.05
C ASP A 326 -5.93 14.80 -19.30
N PRO A 327 -6.19 15.91 -20.04
CA PRO A 327 -6.35 17.22 -19.42
C PRO A 327 -7.48 17.32 -18.39
N GLU A 328 -8.56 16.57 -18.57
CA GLU A 328 -9.73 16.60 -17.68
C GLU A 328 -9.44 15.88 -16.35
N ARG A 329 -8.93 14.65 -16.42
CA ARG A 329 -8.52 13.86 -15.22
C ARG A 329 -7.40 14.55 -14.46
N ARG A 330 -6.45 15.15 -15.18
CA ARG A 330 -5.35 15.93 -14.60
C ARG A 330 -5.88 17.12 -13.80
N ARG A 331 -6.80 17.91 -14.38
CA ARG A 331 -7.43 19.04 -13.68
C ARG A 331 -8.15 18.55 -12.43
N TYR A 332 -8.96 17.51 -12.56
CA TYR A 332 -9.68 16.95 -11.43
C TYR A 332 -8.75 16.49 -10.31
N LEU A 333 -7.66 15.76 -10.63
CA LEU A 333 -6.67 15.34 -9.64
C LEU A 333 -6.03 16.54 -8.93
N LEU A 334 -5.52 17.51 -9.68
CA LEU A 334 -4.83 18.66 -9.09
C LEU A 334 -5.76 19.53 -8.23
N GLN A 335 -7.01 19.70 -8.60
CA GLN A 335 -8.02 20.39 -7.78
C GLN A 335 -8.28 19.63 -6.47
N ASN A 336 -8.43 18.31 -6.52
CA ASN A 336 -8.58 17.50 -5.31
C ASN A 336 -7.34 17.57 -4.42
N VAL A 337 -6.13 17.55 -4.99
CA VAL A 337 -4.88 17.74 -4.22
C VAL A 337 -4.89 19.07 -3.47
N LEU A 338 -5.32 20.16 -4.08
CA LEU A 338 -5.42 21.47 -3.42
C LEU A 338 -6.43 21.46 -2.26
N GLN A 339 -7.53 20.74 -2.40
CA GLN A 339 -8.62 20.72 -1.42
C GLN A 339 -8.43 19.70 -0.29
N LEU A 340 -7.83 18.55 -0.61
CA LEU A 340 -7.77 17.37 0.26
C LEU A 340 -6.39 17.16 0.91
N SER A 341 -5.40 18.05 0.74
CA SER A 341 -4.07 17.80 1.29
C SER A 341 -3.64 18.89 2.27
N GLN A 342 -3.17 18.47 3.46
CA GLN A 342 -2.34 19.33 4.31
C GLN A 342 -0.92 19.44 3.75
N GLN A 343 -0.45 18.38 3.09
CA GLN A 343 0.83 18.34 2.40
C GLN A 343 0.73 17.36 1.22
N ALA A 344 1.09 17.83 0.03
CA ALA A 344 1.20 17.01 -1.16
C ALA A 344 2.53 17.28 -1.85
N LEU A 345 3.20 16.21 -2.28
CA LEU A 345 4.41 16.30 -3.11
C LEU A 345 4.05 15.78 -4.50
N VAL A 346 4.16 16.67 -5.49
CA VAL A 346 3.92 16.36 -6.90
C VAL A 346 5.24 16.46 -7.64
N THR A 347 5.66 15.39 -8.29
CA THR A 347 6.85 15.42 -9.15
C THR A 347 6.46 15.56 -10.61
N THR A 348 7.23 16.30 -11.38
CA THR A 348 7.05 16.43 -12.82
C THR A 348 8.37 16.72 -13.52
N THR A 349 8.42 16.44 -14.81
CA THR A 349 9.52 16.85 -15.71
C THR A 349 9.16 18.12 -16.49
N ASP A 350 7.86 18.49 -16.54
CA ASP A 350 7.37 19.59 -17.35
C ASP A 350 6.31 20.42 -16.62
N LEU A 351 6.59 21.70 -16.43
CA LEU A 351 5.65 22.65 -15.81
C LEU A 351 4.42 22.95 -16.67
N LEU A 352 4.49 22.76 -17.98
CA LEU A 352 3.37 23.02 -18.89
C LEU A 352 2.20 22.07 -18.64
N THR A 353 2.49 20.92 -18.04
CA THR A 353 1.46 19.94 -17.65
C THR A 353 0.70 20.34 -16.39
N ILE A 354 1.22 21.29 -15.61
CA ILE A 354 0.63 21.75 -14.35
C ILE A 354 -0.23 22.99 -14.58
N GLY A 355 -1.47 22.93 -14.13
CA GLY A 355 -2.41 24.06 -14.26
C GLY A 355 -1.94 25.30 -13.47
N ARG A 356 -2.26 26.50 -13.99
CA ARG A 356 -1.87 27.78 -13.36
C ARG A 356 -2.36 27.92 -11.92
N GLU A 357 -3.55 27.43 -11.62
CA GLU A 357 -4.13 27.44 -10.27
C GLU A 357 -3.25 26.69 -9.28
N PHE A 358 -2.82 25.47 -9.65
CA PHE A 358 -1.92 24.68 -8.82
C PHE A 358 -0.55 25.36 -8.64
N LEU A 359 0.01 25.93 -9.71
CA LEU A 359 1.28 26.65 -9.65
C LEU A 359 1.22 27.90 -8.76
N ALA A 360 0.03 28.52 -8.65
CA ALA A 360 -0.15 29.71 -7.80
C ALA A 360 -0.06 29.35 -6.29
N GLU A 361 -0.56 28.17 -5.92
CA GLU A 361 -0.62 27.71 -4.52
C GLU A 361 0.61 26.90 -4.11
N ALA A 362 1.27 26.21 -5.06
CA ALA A 362 2.36 25.30 -4.77
C ALA A 362 3.66 26.00 -4.42
N SER A 363 4.40 25.42 -3.46
CA SER A 363 5.83 25.71 -3.24
C SER A 363 6.66 24.97 -4.28
N LEU A 364 7.50 25.72 -5.01
CA LEU A 364 8.25 25.16 -6.14
C LEU A 364 9.67 24.82 -5.71
N PHE A 365 10.10 23.61 -6.06
CA PHE A 365 11.45 23.13 -5.85
C PHE A 365 12.00 22.52 -7.13
N GLU A 366 13.31 22.59 -7.30
CA GLU A 366 14.04 21.96 -8.39
C GLU A 366 15.06 20.98 -7.84
N THR A 367 15.19 19.83 -8.48
CA THR A 367 16.25 18.87 -8.16
C THR A 367 17.51 19.21 -8.93
N THR A 368 18.65 19.33 -8.23
CA THR A 368 19.97 19.48 -8.85
C THR A 368 20.45 18.15 -9.44
N SER A 369 21.51 18.19 -10.23
CA SER A 369 22.21 16.99 -10.74
C SER A 369 22.75 16.08 -9.63
N THR A 370 22.94 16.61 -8.42
CA THR A 370 23.37 15.86 -7.23
C THR A 370 22.20 15.34 -6.38
N GLY A 371 20.95 15.52 -6.84
CA GLY A 371 19.76 15.10 -6.12
C GLY A 371 19.36 16.01 -4.96
N LEU A 372 19.98 17.18 -4.81
CA LEU A 372 19.59 18.17 -3.80
C LEU A 372 18.34 18.93 -4.26
N LEU A 373 17.45 19.23 -3.32
CA LEU A 373 16.28 20.07 -3.53
C LEU A 373 16.63 21.53 -3.26
N GLN A 374 16.37 22.39 -4.23
CA GLN A 374 16.53 23.84 -4.08
C GLN A 374 15.21 24.56 -4.33
N PRO A 375 14.85 25.59 -3.53
CA PRO A 375 13.70 26.42 -3.81
C PRO A 375 13.85 27.10 -5.17
N MET A 376 12.80 26.99 -5.99
CA MET A 376 12.76 27.66 -7.28
C MET A 376 12.12 29.04 -7.14
N LYS A 377 12.80 30.10 -7.66
CA LYS A 377 12.20 31.43 -7.72
C LYS A 377 11.11 31.44 -8.79
N ARG A 378 9.93 31.98 -8.46
CA ARG A 378 8.88 32.22 -9.46
C ARG A 378 9.37 33.30 -10.43
N THR A 379 9.86 32.91 -11.60
CA THR A 379 10.35 33.84 -12.64
C THR A 379 9.26 34.29 -13.61
N TRP A 380 8.07 33.67 -13.58
CA TRP A 380 6.92 34.05 -14.43
C TRP A 380 5.94 34.92 -13.63
N LYS A 381 5.64 36.09 -14.18
CA LYS A 381 4.51 36.91 -13.76
C LYS A 381 3.23 36.17 -14.17
N ILE A 382 2.37 35.84 -13.20
CA ILE A 382 1.01 35.40 -13.44
C ILE A 382 0.27 36.66 -13.89
N GLY A 383 0.24 36.92 -15.18
CA GLY A 383 -0.42 38.11 -15.71
C GLY A 383 0.30 38.63 -16.93
N GLY A 384 -0.09 38.18 -18.08
CA GLY A 384 0.12 38.80 -19.37
C GLY A 384 -1.24 39.10 -19.96
N GLU A 385 -1.80 40.24 -19.59
CA GLU A 385 -2.75 40.90 -20.49
C GLU A 385 -2.04 41.13 -21.83
N ARG A 386 -2.57 40.51 -22.88
CA ARG A 386 -2.68 41.03 -24.23
C ARG A 386 -4.04 40.66 -24.77
#